data_10379a2a4cb707662b1496e89f7cecaa
#
_entry.id   10379a2a4cb707662b1496e89f7cecaa
#
_cell.length_a   1.000
_cell.length_b   1.000
_cell.length_c   1.000
_cell.angle_alpha   90.00
_cell.angle_beta   90.00
_cell.angle_gamma   90.00
#
_symmetry.space_group_name_H-M   'P 1'
#
loop_
_entity.id
_entity.type
_entity.pdbx_description
1 polymer ?
#
loop_
_entity_poly.entity_id
_entity_poly.type
_entity_poly.pdbx_seq_one_letter_code
_entity_poly.pdbx_strand_id
1 'polypeptide(L)'
;MYDYVLFDLDGTLTRSGDGIKKSAAYAIARLGYAPLSDAQLDKFVGPPLLEMFMTLCGMDEPTALKAVGFYRERFESVGWRENAVYPGIAPLLRALRAAGKYVAIATAKPEYFAVRIAEYFGMAPYLNAVTGASMADHHADKAALIARALPAGADKRRAVMVGDRKFDVLGAKAAGVHSLAVGYGYGSRDELEACAPDLFAADVSSLFSLLGVERPRGRFITFEGTDGCGKSTQMALAADWLSERGWELVRTREPGGCPISERIRQIVLSDASDADARGMTDECEALLFAASRAQHVHDVILPALRAGKIVLCDRFLDSSIVYQGFGRELGEDFIRQINAPARKACPDLTLLYEIDEREALGRATRE
;
A
#
# COMPACT_ATOMS: atom_id res chain seq x y z
N MET A 1 -5.97 24.49 10.34
CA MET A 1 -4.94 23.45 10.15
C MET A 1 -4.95 22.55 11.38
N TYR A 2 -4.95 21.23 11.22
CA TYR A 2 -5.04 20.26 12.30
C TYR A 2 -3.66 19.89 12.85
N ASP A 3 -3.54 19.78 14.17
CA ASP A 3 -2.33 19.30 14.85
C ASP A 3 -2.48 17.84 15.27
N TYR A 4 -3.71 17.44 15.53
CA TYR A 4 -4.06 16.08 15.99
C TYR A 4 -4.92 15.41 14.94
N VAL A 5 -4.41 14.33 14.36
CA VAL A 5 -5.11 13.55 13.32
C VAL A 5 -5.36 12.16 13.87
N LEU A 6 -6.62 11.84 14.08
CA LEU A 6 -7.07 10.55 14.55
C LEU A 6 -7.69 9.78 13.38
N PHE A 7 -7.37 8.51 13.26
CA PHE A 7 -7.90 7.64 12.21
C PHE A 7 -8.69 6.49 12.81
N ASP A 8 -9.80 6.12 12.18
CA ASP A 8 -10.30 4.75 12.31
C ASP A 8 -9.35 3.77 11.61
N LEU A 9 -9.50 2.48 11.86
CA LEU A 9 -8.65 1.45 11.29
C LEU A 9 -9.32 0.75 10.10
N ASP A 10 -10.42 0.04 10.36
CA ASP A 10 -11.09 -0.82 9.38
C ASP A 10 -11.91 0.03 8.40
N GLY A 11 -11.57 0.01 7.12
CA GLY A 11 -12.22 0.85 6.10
C GLY A 11 -11.59 2.24 5.92
N THR A 12 -10.71 2.64 6.83
CA THR A 12 -10.04 3.95 6.77
C THR A 12 -8.54 3.83 6.51
N LEU A 13 -7.81 3.13 7.35
CA LEU A 13 -6.39 2.82 7.14
C LEU A 13 -6.20 1.49 6.42
N THR A 14 -7.07 0.50 6.70
CA THR A 14 -6.94 -0.87 6.18
C THR A 14 -8.21 -1.41 5.55
N ARG A 15 -8.04 -2.30 4.55
CA ARG A 15 -9.10 -3.07 3.89
C ARG A 15 -9.24 -4.44 4.55
N SER A 16 -9.81 -4.47 5.73
CA SER A 16 -9.93 -5.65 6.59
C SER A 16 -11.08 -6.60 6.23
N GLY A 17 -11.88 -6.27 5.22
CA GLY A 17 -13.10 -6.99 4.87
C GLY A 17 -12.92 -8.49 4.68
N ASP A 18 -11.85 -8.94 4.02
CA ASP A 18 -11.60 -10.36 3.77
C ASP A 18 -11.46 -11.16 5.07
N GLY A 19 -10.65 -10.70 6.01
CA GLY A 19 -10.44 -11.37 7.28
C GLY A 19 -11.70 -11.40 8.14
N ILE A 20 -12.47 -10.30 8.13
CA ILE A 20 -13.74 -10.20 8.86
C ILE A 20 -14.77 -11.16 8.26
N LYS A 21 -15.00 -11.11 6.93
CA LYS A 21 -15.98 -11.94 6.22
C LYS A 21 -15.69 -13.44 6.37
N LYS A 22 -14.45 -13.84 6.13
CA LYS A 22 -14.04 -15.25 6.28
C LYS A 22 -14.17 -15.74 7.72
N SER A 23 -13.90 -14.89 8.72
CA SER A 23 -14.07 -15.26 10.12
C SER A 23 -15.54 -15.33 10.53
N ALA A 24 -16.41 -14.47 9.98
CA ALA A 24 -17.86 -14.56 10.17
C ALA A 24 -18.42 -15.83 9.52
N ALA A 25 -18.04 -16.12 8.27
CA ALA A 25 -18.44 -17.34 7.57
C ALA A 25 -18.01 -18.63 8.33
N TYR A 26 -16.79 -18.63 8.87
CA TYR A 26 -16.29 -19.72 9.70
C TYR A 26 -17.17 -19.96 10.95
N ALA A 27 -17.52 -18.88 11.66
CA ALA A 27 -18.38 -18.97 12.85
C ALA A 27 -19.77 -19.47 12.53
N ILE A 28 -20.37 -19.00 11.42
CA ILE A 28 -21.69 -19.43 10.92
C ILE A 28 -21.69 -20.93 10.60
N ALA A 29 -20.67 -21.39 9.87
CA ALA A 29 -20.52 -22.79 9.49
C ALA A 29 -20.30 -23.71 10.72
N ARG A 30 -19.49 -23.27 11.70
CA ARG A 30 -19.24 -24.03 12.95
C ARG A 30 -20.49 -24.24 13.78
N LEU A 31 -21.47 -23.36 13.67
CA LEU A 31 -22.77 -23.48 14.37
C LEU A 31 -23.86 -24.15 13.52
N GLY A 32 -23.55 -24.59 12.29
CA GLY A 32 -24.49 -25.28 11.40
C GLY A 32 -25.57 -24.38 10.78
N TYR A 33 -25.37 -23.05 10.76
CA TYR A 33 -26.27 -22.12 10.09
C TYR A 33 -26.00 -22.08 8.59
N ALA A 34 -27.03 -21.70 7.82
CA ALA A 34 -26.92 -21.53 6.38
C ALA A 34 -25.87 -20.45 6.03
N PRO A 35 -25.05 -20.68 4.99
CA PRO A 35 -24.08 -19.69 4.55
C PRO A 35 -24.75 -18.40 4.08
N LEU A 36 -24.15 -17.25 4.41
CA LEU A 36 -24.57 -15.94 3.94
C LEU A 36 -23.96 -15.64 2.57
N SER A 37 -24.64 -14.82 1.77
CA SER A 37 -24.07 -14.25 0.54
C SER A 37 -22.97 -13.23 0.86
N ASP A 38 -22.09 -12.95 -0.13
CA ASP A 38 -21.03 -11.95 0.02
C ASP A 38 -21.57 -10.58 0.44
N ALA A 39 -22.70 -10.14 -0.14
CA ALA A 39 -23.36 -8.89 0.20
C ALA A 39 -23.89 -8.85 1.65
N GLN A 40 -24.25 -9.99 2.23
CA GLN A 40 -24.62 -10.09 3.64
C GLN A 40 -23.38 -10.11 4.54
N LEU A 41 -22.31 -10.79 4.13
CA LEU A 41 -21.03 -10.81 4.83
C LEU A 41 -20.37 -9.42 4.87
N ASP A 42 -20.54 -8.61 3.82
CA ASP A 42 -20.04 -7.23 3.79
C ASP A 42 -20.61 -6.38 4.94
N LYS A 43 -21.80 -6.68 5.41
CA LYS A 43 -22.44 -5.96 6.53
C LYS A 43 -21.78 -6.22 7.89
N PHE A 44 -20.93 -7.27 8.01
CA PHE A 44 -20.16 -7.52 9.23
C PHE A 44 -18.99 -6.54 9.42
N VAL A 45 -18.64 -5.77 8.38
CA VAL A 45 -17.52 -4.83 8.47
C VAL A 45 -18.00 -3.51 9.07
N GLY A 46 -17.54 -3.20 10.28
CA GLY A 46 -17.82 -1.97 11.02
C GLY A 46 -18.78 -2.12 12.20
N PRO A 47 -20.01 -2.68 12.04
CA PRO A 47 -20.93 -2.87 13.15
C PRO A 47 -20.46 -3.91 14.19
N PRO A 48 -21.02 -3.87 15.42
CA PRO A 48 -20.74 -4.87 16.45
C PRO A 48 -21.09 -6.30 15.99
N LEU A 49 -20.16 -7.23 16.14
CA LEU A 49 -20.31 -8.61 15.69
C LEU A 49 -21.54 -9.31 16.29
N LEU A 50 -21.80 -9.09 17.58
CA LEU A 50 -22.94 -9.69 18.29
C LEU A 50 -24.26 -9.32 17.60
N GLU A 51 -24.44 -8.04 17.32
CA GLU A 51 -25.64 -7.53 16.64
C GLU A 51 -25.78 -8.12 15.22
N MET A 52 -24.66 -8.26 14.49
CA MET A 52 -24.69 -8.81 13.14
C MET A 52 -25.07 -10.29 13.13
N PHE A 53 -24.57 -11.11 14.05
CA PHE A 53 -25.00 -12.50 14.17
C PHE A 53 -26.48 -12.63 14.55
N MET A 54 -26.98 -11.78 15.44
CA MET A 54 -28.39 -11.76 15.81
C MET A 54 -29.30 -11.33 14.65
N THR A 55 -28.95 -10.26 13.95
CA THR A 55 -29.82 -9.66 12.92
C THR A 55 -29.77 -10.38 11.57
N LEU A 56 -28.58 -10.77 11.11
CA LEU A 56 -28.41 -11.40 9.79
C LEU A 56 -28.59 -12.91 9.80
N CYS A 57 -28.25 -13.57 10.92
CA CYS A 57 -28.36 -15.03 11.04
C CYS A 57 -29.56 -15.47 11.87
N GLY A 58 -30.30 -14.53 12.49
CA GLY A 58 -31.47 -14.87 13.36
C GLY A 58 -31.05 -15.62 14.64
N MET A 59 -29.83 -15.43 15.12
CA MET A 59 -29.31 -16.08 16.32
C MET A 59 -29.92 -15.41 17.58
N ASP A 60 -30.22 -16.20 18.60
CA ASP A 60 -30.44 -15.66 19.94
C ASP A 60 -29.09 -15.19 20.55
N GLU A 61 -29.15 -14.38 21.59
CA GLU A 61 -27.95 -13.78 22.20
C GLU A 61 -26.94 -14.84 22.69
N PRO A 62 -27.30 -15.93 23.37
CA PRO A 62 -26.36 -16.98 23.77
C PRO A 62 -25.66 -17.65 22.60
N THR A 63 -26.38 -17.88 21.49
CA THR A 63 -25.80 -18.48 20.26
C THR A 63 -24.90 -17.47 19.54
N ALA A 64 -25.32 -16.21 19.45
CA ALA A 64 -24.51 -15.13 18.86
C ALA A 64 -23.19 -14.91 19.64
N LEU A 65 -23.21 -15.01 20.97
CA LEU A 65 -21.98 -14.96 21.79
C LEU A 65 -21.03 -16.13 21.48
N LYS A 66 -21.56 -17.35 21.25
CA LYS A 66 -20.74 -18.47 20.77
C LYS A 66 -20.16 -18.21 19.37
N ALA A 67 -20.98 -17.62 18.47
CA ALA A 67 -20.51 -17.22 17.15
C ALA A 67 -19.36 -16.20 17.23
N VAL A 68 -19.45 -15.20 18.11
CA VAL A 68 -18.36 -14.26 18.39
C VAL A 68 -17.10 -14.99 18.87
N GLY A 69 -17.25 -16.04 19.70
CA GLY A 69 -16.14 -16.89 20.13
C GLY A 69 -15.43 -17.58 18.96
N PHE A 70 -16.18 -18.26 18.07
CA PHE A 70 -15.64 -18.89 16.88
C PHE A 70 -15.05 -17.89 15.87
N TYR A 71 -15.68 -16.74 15.70
CA TYR A 71 -15.14 -15.65 14.92
C TYR A 71 -13.75 -15.24 15.43
N ARG A 72 -13.62 -15.02 16.75
CA ARG A 72 -12.37 -14.61 17.38
C ARG A 72 -11.28 -15.68 17.26
N GLU A 73 -11.62 -16.96 17.43
CA GLU A 73 -10.71 -18.10 17.24
C GLU A 73 -10.02 -18.03 15.87
N ARG A 74 -10.80 -17.89 14.79
CA ARG A 74 -10.23 -17.78 13.44
C ARG A 74 -9.55 -16.44 13.20
N PHE A 75 -10.16 -15.36 13.66
CA PHE A 75 -9.61 -14.01 13.45
C PHE A 75 -8.23 -13.87 14.12
N GLU A 76 -8.05 -14.41 15.31
CA GLU A 76 -6.78 -14.39 16.02
C GLU A 76 -5.70 -15.25 15.34
N SER A 77 -6.09 -16.38 14.77
CA SER A 77 -5.13 -17.28 14.10
C SER A 77 -4.64 -16.74 12.77
N VAL A 78 -5.54 -16.23 11.91
CA VAL A 78 -5.23 -15.84 10.54
C VAL A 78 -5.97 -14.57 10.07
N GLY A 79 -7.21 -14.35 10.51
CA GLY A 79 -8.09 -13.32 9.94
C GLY A 79 -7.54 -11.89 10.04
N TRP A 80 -6.84 -11.54 11.10
CA TRP A 80 -6.26 -10.21 11.26
C TRP A 80 -5.18 -9.88 10.23
N ARG A 81 -4.53 -10.91 9.61
CA ARG A 81 -3.53 -10.76 8.54
C ARG A 81 -4.17 -10.73 7.14
N GLU A 82 -5.37 -11.29 6.99
CA GLU A 82 -6.16 -11.22 5.74
C GLU A 82 -6.68 -9.79 5.57
N ASN A 83 -5.78 -8.87 5.41
CA ASN A 83 -5.96 -7.43 5.44
C ASN A 83 -4.91 -6.75 4.55
N ALA A 84 -5.11 -5.50 4.18
CA ALA A 84 -4.10 -4.69 3.48
C ALA A 84 -4.31 -3.21 3.81
N VAL A 85 -3.25 -2.44 3.84
CA VAL A 85 -3.32 -0.98 4.00
C VAL A 85 -3.81 -0.37 2.69
N TYR A 86 -4.69 0.63 2.75
CA TYR A 86 -5.14 1.35 1.54
C TYR A 86 -3.95 2.02 0.84
N PRO A 87 -3.89 1.95 -0.52
CA PRO A 87 -2.83 2.61 -1.28
C PRO A 87 -2.76 4.11 -0.97
N GLY A 88 -1.57 4.61 -0.69
CA GLY A 88 -1.34 6.02 -0.33
C GLY A 88 -1.37 6.32 1.17
N ILE A 89 -1.84 5.42 2.02
CA ILE A 89 -1.86 5.62 3.49
C ILE A 89 -0.44 5.66 4.07
N ALA A 90 0.46 4.75 3.67
CA ALA A 90 1.82 4.74 4.18
C ALA A 90 2.56 6.08 3.93
N PRO A 91 2.58 6.64 2.71
CA PRO A 91 3.15 7.97 2.48
C PRO A 91 2.40 9.09 3.21
N LEU A 92 1.08 8.98 3.41
CA LEU A 92 0.31 9.96 4.18
C LEU A 92 0.73 9.99 5.65
N LEU A 93 0.78 8.83 6.32
CA LEU A 93 1.22 8.73 7.72
C LEU A 93 2.64 9.27 7.90
N ARG A 94 3.54 8.95 6.95
CA ARG A 94 4.91 9.49 6.92
C ARG A 94 4.92 11.01 6.79
N ALA A 95 4.10 11.58 5.90
CA ALA A 95 4.01 13.03 5.69
C ALA A 95 3.48 13.75 6.94
N LEU A 96 2.45 13.21 7.58
CA LEU A 96 1.90 13.74 8.82
C LEU A 96 2.94 13.77 9.94
N ARG A 97 3.71 12.69 10.11
CA ARG A 97 4.80 12.63 11.10
C ARG A 97 5.93 13.61 10.79
N ALA A 98 6.33 13.71 9.51
CA ALA A 98 7.36 14.66 9.08
C ALA A 98 6.93 16.12 9.32
N ALA A 99 5.64 16.41 9.22
CA ALA A 99 5.06 17.73 9.54
C ALA A 99 4.86 17.97 11.06
N GLY A 100 5.33 17.05 11.91
CA GLY A 100 5.24 17.19 13.37
C GLY A 100 3.83 17.01 13.94
N LYS A 101 2.89 16.45 13.17
CA LYS A 101 1.52 16.22 13.65
C LYS A 101 1.45 15.04 14.62
N TYR A 102 0.56 15.13 15.58
CA TYR A 102 0.18 13.99 16.41
C TYR A 102 -0.76 13.09 15.60
N VAL A 103 -0.40 11.83 15.45
CA VAL A 103 -1.16 10.85 14.65
C VAL A 103 -1.52 9.66 15.55
N ALA A 104 -2.79 9.30 15.62
CA ALA A 104 -3.23 8.16 16.42
C ALA A 104 -4.36 7.38 15.75
N ILE A 105 -4.53 6.14 16.18
CA ILE A 105 -5.70 5.32 15.84
C ILE A 105 -6.72 5.45 16.98
N ALA A 106 -7.99 5.64 16.62
CA ALA A 106 -9.14 5.59 17.51
C ALA A 106 -10.22 4.70 16.86
N THR A 107 -10.27 3.41 17.24
CA THR A 107 -11.08 2.40 16.56
C THR A 107 -11.98 1.60 17.50
N ALA A 108 -13.14 1.19 17.02
CA ALA A 108 -14.01 0.25 17.73
C ALA A 108 -13.47 -1.20 17.71
N LYS A 109 -12.47 -1.47 16.87
CA LYS A 109 -11.75 -2.75 16.89
C LYS A 109 -11.07 -2.95 18.24
N PRO A 110 -11.02 -4.18 18.80
CA PRO A 110 -10.24 -4.44 20.01
C PRO A 110 -8.79 -3.98 19.88
N GLU A 111 -8.32 -3.22 20.88
CA GLU A 111 -6.98 -2.61 20.90
C GLU A 111 -5.86 -3.62 20.66
N TYR A 112 -6.00 -4.82 21.24
CA TYR A 112 -5.08 -5.93 21.02
C TYR A 112 -4.84 -6.23 19.52
N PHE A 113 -5.91 -6.27 18.72
CA PHE A 113 -5.78 -6.50 17.28
C PHE A 113 -5.32 -5.24 16.53
N ALA A 114 -5.77 -4.07 16.96
CA ALA A 114 -5.39 -2.81 16.32
C ALA A 114 -3.87 -2.57 16.42
N VAL A 115 -3.27 -2.84 17.57
CA VAL A 115 -1.81 -2.74 17.77
C VAL A 115 -1.08 -3.72 16.87
N ARG A 116 -1.47 -5.01 16.87
CA ARG A 116 -0.83 -6.05 16.04
C ARG A 116 -0.91 -5.75 14.55
N ILE A 117 -2.05 -5.21 14.07
CA ILE A 117 -2.24 -4.80 12.68
C ILE A 117 -1.32 -3.61 12.36
N ALA A 118 -1.28 -2.59 13.23
CA ALA A 118 -0.42 -1.43 13.02
C ALA A 118 1.07 -1.80 12.95
N GLU A 119 1.52 -2.73 13.77
CA GLU A 119 2.90 -3.24 13.77
C GLU A 119 3.20 -4.06 12.52
N TYR A 120 2.36 -5.05 12.20
CA TYR A 120 2.57 -5.96 11.07
C TYR A 120 2.63 -5.25 9.72
N PHE A 121 1.73 -4.29 9.53
CA PHE A 121 1.67 -3.50 8.28
C PHE A 121 2.60 -2.28 8.28
N GLY A 122 3.45 -2.10 9.30
CA GLY A 122 4.47 -1.06 9.35
C GLY A 122 3.93 0.35 9.58
N MET A 123 2.73 0.48 10.15
CA MET A 123 2.15 1.79 10.50
C MET A 123 2.64 2.32 11.85
N ALA A 124 2.97 1.41 12.78
CA ALA A 124 3.33 1.76 14.16
C ALA A 124 4.40 2.86 14.30
N PRO A 125 5.49 2.92 13.47
CA PRO A 125 6.49 3.98 13.58
C PRO A 125 5.95 5.40 13.33
N TYR A 126 4.79 5.52 12.69
CA TYR A 126 4.17 6.80 12.35
C TYR A 126 3.07 7.21 13.35
N LEU A 127 2.73 6.35 14.30
CA LEU A 127 1.65 6.57 15.27
C LEU A 127 2.21 7.01 16.63
N ASN A 128 1.51 7.94 17.28
CA ASN A 128 1.77 8.33 18.65
C ASN A 128 0.99 7.46 19.65
N ALA A 129 -0.19 6.99 19.26
CA ALA A 129 -1.03 6.11 20.06
C ALA A 129 -1.89 5.21 19.19
N VAL A 130 -2.27 4.06 19.73
CA VAL A 130 -3.31 3.17 19.19
C VAL A 130 -4.31 2.94 20.32
N THR A 131 -5.54 3.39 20.10
CA THR A 131 -6.63 3.29 21.07
C THR A 131 -7.75 2.49 20.44
N GLY A 132 -8.10 1.38 21.06
CA GLY A 132 -9.17 0.48 20.62
C GLY A 132 -10.15 0.16 21.74
N ALA A 133 -11.21 -0.57 21.41
CA ALA A 133 -12.12 -1.12 22.39
C ALA A 133 -11.44 -2.18 23.27
N SER A 134 -11.99 -2.46 24.43
CA SER A 134 -11.58 -3.63 25.20
C SER A 134 -12.12 -4.91 24.53
N MET A 135 -11.45 -6.05 24.76
CA MET A 135 -11.93 -7.36 24.24
C MET A 135 -13.32 -7.75 24.79
N ALA A 136 -13.70 -7.22 25.94
CA ALA A 136 -14.99 -7.49 26.57
C ALA A 136 -16.08 -6.50 26.17
N ASP A 137 -15.73 -5.40 25.52
CA ASP A 137 -16.68 -4.37 25.12
C ASP A 137 -17.32 -4.72 23.77
N HIS A 138 -18.63 -4.86 23.76
CA HIS A 138 -19.42 -5.15 22.56
C HIS A 138 -20.10 -3.90 21.98
N HIS A 139 -20.01 -2.76 22.68
CA HIS A 139 -20.67 -1.49 22.32
C HIS A 139 -19.76 -0.29 22.57
N ALA A 140 -18.55 -0.32 22.01
CA ALA A 140 -17.53 0.71 22.22
C ALA A 140 -18.06 2.10 21.81
N ASP A 141 -18.05 3.04 22.75
CA ASP A 141 -18.37 4.45 22.50
C ASP A 141 -17.22 5.12 21.72
N LYS A 142 -17.48 5.47 20.46
CA LYS A 142 -16.49 6.11 19.59
C LYS A 142 -16.02 7.46 20.14
N ALA A 143 -16.88 8.23 20.79
CA ALA A 143 -16.50 9.52 21.39
C ALA A 143 -15.50 9.32 22.54
N ALA A 144 -15.71 8.32 23.38
CA ALA A 144 -14.79 7.97 24.47
C ALA A 144 -13.43 7.48 23.92
N LEU A 145 -13.43 6.68 22.83
CA LEU A 145 -12.21 6.23 22.17
C LEU A 145 -11.41 7.42 21.60
N ILE A 146 -12.08 8.36 20.94
CA ILE A 146 -11.48 9.60 20.41
C ILE A 146 -10.87 10.42 21.56
N ALA A 147 -11.60 10.60 22.65
CA ALA A 147 -11.10 11.35 23.80
C ALA A 147 -9.87 10.70 24.44
N ARG A 148 -9.82 9.37 24.52
CA ARG A 148 -8.68 8.59 25.01
C ARG A 148 -7.46 8.66 24.09
N ALA A 149 -7.69 8.73 22.77
CA ALA A 149 -6.63 8.78 21.77
C ALA A 149 -5.92 10.15 21.71
N LEU A 150 -6.54 11.20 22.21
CA LEU A 150 -5.97 12.54 22.27
C LEU A 150 -5.01 12.67 23.47
N PRO A 151 -3.88 13.37 23.33
CA PRO A 151 -3.01 13.66 24.47
C PRO A 151 -3.69 14.63 25.44
N ALA A 152 -3.30 14.57 26.72
CA ALA A 152 -3.82 15.48 27.72
C ALA A 152 -3.56 16.95 27.33
N GLY A 153 -4.58 17.80 27.42
CA GLY A 153 -4.49 19.20 27.08
C GLY A 153 -4.57 19.53 25.59
N ALA A 154 -4.88 18.54 24.73
CA ALA A 154 -5.07 18.80 23.30
C ALA A 154 -6.18 19.81 23.02
N ASP A 155 -5.92 20.80 22.15
CA ASP A 155 -6.98 21.68 21.63
C ASP A 155 -7.85 20.92 20.63
N LYS A 156 -9.05 20.53 21.06
CA LYS A 156 -10.02 19.78 20.25
C LYS A 156 -10.39 20.48 18.95
N ARG A 157 -10.34 21.82 18.88
CA ARG A 157 -10.59 22.59 17.64
C ARG A 157 -9.50 22.38 16.59
N ARG A 158 -8.35 21.85 16.99
CA ARG A 158 -7.23 21.48 16.11
C ARG A 158 -7.09 19.97 15.92
N ALA A 159 -8.11 19.22 16.34
CA ALA A 159 -8.18 17.78 16.18
C ALA A 159 -9.21 17.41 15.11
N VAL A 160 -8.92 16.37 14.35
CA VAL A 160 -9.81 15.78 13.35
C VAL A 160 -9.85 14.26 13.47
N MET A 161 -11.04 13.69 13.43
CA MET A 161 -11.29 12.25 13.31
C MET A 161 -11.56 11.92 11.84
N VAL A 162 -10.76 11.05 11.27
CA VAL A 162 -10.88 10.54 9.91
C VAL A 162 -11.48 9.14 9.98
N GLY A 163 -12.61 8.91 9.30
CA GLY A 163 -13.28 7.62 9.32
C GLY A 163 -14.24 7.43 8.16
N ASP A 164 -14.63 6.18 7.92
CA ASP A 164 -15.46 5.79 6.77
C ASP A 164 -16.91 5.44 7.14
N ARG A 165 -17.28 5.52 8.43
CA ARG A 165 -18.63 5.18 8.88
C ARG A 165 -19.28 6.34 9.64
N LYS A 166 -20.61 6.30 9.70
CA LYS A 166 -21.41 7.24 10.51
C LYS A 166 -20.94 7.34 11.96
N PHE A 167 -20.46 6.25 12.52
CA PHE A 167 -19.98 6.18 13.90
C PHE A 167 -18.79 7.11 14.14
N ASP A 168 -17.90 7.25 13.14
CA ASP A 168 -16.73 8.13 13.20
C ASP A 168 -17.15 9.60 13.21
N VAL A 169 -18.06 9.95 12.31
CA VAL A 169 -18.59 11.33 12.19
C VAL A 169 -19.36 11.73 13.43
N LEU A 170 -20.27 10.87 13.90
CA LEU A 170 -21.06 11.14 15.11
C LEU A 170 -20.20 11.15 16.37
N GLY A 171 -19.23 10.22 16.46
CA GLY A 171 -18.27 10.16 17.56
C GLY A 171 -17.37 11.40 17.61
N ALA A 172 -16.92 11.91 16.46
CA ALA A 172 -16.16 13.14 16.37
C ALA A 172 -16.94 14.34 16.90
N LYS A 173 -18.20 14.49 16.47
CA LYS A 173 -19.11 15.55 16.94
C LYS A 173 -19.33 15.49 18.45
N ALA A 174 -19.60 14.28 18.97
CA ALA A 174 -19.81 14.07 20.41
C ALA A 174 -18.53 14.33 21.22
N ALA A 175 -17.35 14.00 20.69
CA ALA A 175 -16.06 14.31 21.32
C ALA A 175 -15.66 15.78 21.22
N GLY A 176 -16.32 16.58 20.37
CA GLY A 176 -16.03 17.99 20.14
C GLY A 176 -14.77 18.22 19.27
N VAL A 177 -14.48 17.29 18.35
CA VAL A 177 -13.42 17.39 17.35
C VAL A 177 -14.03 17.46 15.94
N HIS A 178 -13.24 17.93 14.96
CA HIS A 178 -13.70 17.92 13.56
C HIS A 178 -13.83 16.49 13.02
N SER A 179 -14.72 16.31 12.05
CA SER A 179 -14.99 15.06 11.35
C SER A 179 -14.55 15.16 9.89
N LEU A 180 -13.80 14.16 9.40
CA LEU A 180 -13.44 13.99 8.01
C LEU A 180 -13.88 12.60 7.55
N ALA A 181 -14.96 12.57 6.76
CA ALA A 181 -15.46 11.32 6.19
C ALA A 181 -14.64 10.91 4.96
N VAL A 182 -14.36 9.61 4.82
CA VAL A 182 -13.67 9.06 3.64
C VAL A 182 -14.63 8.18 2.85
N GLY A 183 -14.70 8.40 1.53
CA GLY A 183 -15.63 7.72 0.63
C GLY A 183 -15.10 6.44 0.00
N TYR A 184 -13.88 6.04 0.30
CA TYR A 184 -13.25 4.83 -0.25
C TYR A 184 -13.39 3.59 0.67
N GLY A 185 -13.98 3.77 1.86
CA GLY A 185 -14.19 2.72 2.85
C GLY A 185 -15.47 1.91 2.63
N TYR A 186 -16.04 1.38 3.72
CA TYR A 186 -17.22 0.52 3.70
C TYR A 186 -18.53 1.29 3.86
N GLY A 187 -18.50 2.53 4.36
CA GLY A 187 -19.68 3.38 4.49
C GLY A 187 -20.20 3.85 3.15
N SER A 188 -21.53 3.87 2.96
CA SER A 188 -22.11 4.46 1.78
C SER A 188 -22.04 5.98 1.83
N ARG A 189 -22.05 6.60 0.66
CA ARG A 189 -22.06 8.08 0.56
C ARG A 189 -23.27 8.67 1.27
N ASP A 190 -24.44 8.07 1.10
CA ASP A 190 -25.68 8.52 1.74
C ASP A 190 -25.60 8.43 3.28
N GLU A 191 -25.00 7.33 3.81
CA GLU A 191 -24.76 7.18 5.25
C GLU A 191 -23.90 8.32 5.80
N LEU A 192 -22.85 8.66 5.09
CA LEU A 192 -21.89 9.68 5.52
C LEU A 192 -22.47 11.10 5.38
N GLU A 193 -23.11 11.41 4.26
CA GLU A 193 -23.74 12.72 4.02
C GLU A 193 -24.88 13.00 5.00
N ALA A 194 -25.68 11.99 5.36
CA ALA A 194 -26.72 12.13 6.36
C ALA A 194 -26.19 12.54 7.75
N CYS A 195 -24.92 12.23 8.05
CA CYS A 195 -24.26 12.64 9.28
C CYS A 195 -23.64 14.03 9.21
N ALA A 196 -23.67 14.71 8.04
CA ALA A 196 -23.09 16.03 7.79
C ALA A 196 -21.65 16.18 8.35
N PRO A 197 -20.65 15.47 7.80
CA PRO A 197 -19.26 15.61 8.20
C PRO A 197 -18.75 17.01 7.87
N ASP A 198 -17.76 17.52 8.65
CA ASP A 198 -17.16 18.83 8.37
C ASP A 198 -16.36 18.82 7.06
N LEU A 199 -15.73 17.68 6.73
CA LEU A 199 -14.94 17.48 5.51
C LEU A 199 -15.24 16.10 4.91
N PHE A 200 -15.04 16.00 3.59
CA PHE A 200 -15.17 14.74 2.85
C PHE A 200 -13.98 14.53 1.91
N ALA A 201 -13.37 13.35 1.95
CA ALA A 201 -12.32 12.91 1.05
C ALA A 201 -12.83 11.76 0.18
N ALA A 202 -12.82 11.94 -1.13
CA ALA A 202 -13.24 10.87 -2.06
C ALA A 202 -12.23 9.71 -2.13
N ASP A 203 -10.96 10.02 -1.92
CA ASP A 203 -9.83 9.10 -2.00
C ASP A 203 -8.72 9.48 -1.00
N VAL A 204 -7.73 8.60 -0.85
CA VAL A 204 -6.56 8.84 0.02
C VAL A 204 -5.73 10.03 -0.45
N SER A 205 -5.69 10.32 -1.75
CA SER A 205 -4.92 11.44 -2.29
C SER A 205 -5.43 12.79 -1.79
N SER A 206 -6.74 12.92 -1.66
CA SER A 206 -7.41 14.13 -1.15
C SER A 206 -7.05 14.41 0.31
N LEU A 207 -6.71 13.39 1.10
CA LEU A 207 -6.35 13.55 2.51
C LEU A 207 -5.10 14.40 2.71
N PHE A 208 -4.14 14.39 1.77
CA PHE A 208 -2.92 15.19 1.91
C PHE A 208 -3.24 16.68 2.01
N SER A 209 -4.04 17.20 1.07
CA SER A 209 -4.43 18.60 1.06
C SER A 209 -5.36 18.96 2.21
N LEU A 210 -6.36 18.12 2.51
CA LEU A 210 -7.33 18.34 3.59
C LEU A 210 -6.67 18.35 4.98
N LEU A 211 -5.63 17.56 5.17
CA LEU A 211 -4.86 17.51 6.41
C LEU A 211 -3.66 18.47 6.43
N GLY A 212 -3.45 19.24 5.35
CA GLY A 212 -2.44 20.28 5.24
C GLY A 212 -1.01 19.75 5.22
N VAL A 213 -0.77 18.66 4.49
CA VAL A 213 0.56 18.08 4.24
C VAL A 213 0.79 17.86 2.76
N GLU A 214 2.05 17.91 2.34
CA GLU A 214 2.43 17.61 0.98
C GLU A 214 2.72 16.13 0.79
N ARG A 215 2.39 15.60 -0.40
CA ARG A 215 2.75 14.24 -0.75
C ARG A 215 4.27 14.16 -0.94
N PRO A 216 4.98 13.27 -0.23
CA PRO A 216 6.42 13.16 -0.40
C PRO A 216 6.76 12.61 -1.80
N ARG A 217 7.90 13.05 -2.36
CA ARG A 217 8.44 12.46 -3.59
C ARG A 217 8.59 10.94 -3.41
N GLY A 218 8.25 10.19 -4.46
CA GLY A 218 8.45 8.75 -4.52
C GLY A 218 9.91 8.32 -4.43
N ARG A 219 10.13 7.00 -4.41
CA ARG A 219 11.45 6.39 -4.36
C ARG A 219 11.71 5.56 -5.61
N PHE A 220 12.93 5.59 -6.08
CA PHE A 220 13.39 4.80 -7.22
C PHE A 220 14.36 3.72 -6.77
N ILE A 221 13.96 2.46 -6.99
CA ILE A 221 14.74 1.27 -6.58
C ILE A 221 15.02 0.44 -7.83
N THR A 222 16.29 0.11 -8.05
CA THR A 222 16.72 -0.74 -9.16
C THR A 222 17.18 -2.12 -8.66
N PHE A 223 16.95 -3.11 -9.50
CA PHE A 223 17.31 -4.51 -9.26
C PHE A 223 18.33 -4.91 -10.31
N GLU A 224 19.56 -5.16 -9.89
CA GLU A 224 20.69 -5.46 -10.78
C GLU A 224 21.24 -6.86 -10.51
N GLY A 225 21.94 -7.42 -11.49
CA GLY A 225 22.58 -8.74 -11.43
C GLY A 225 22.45 -9.51 -12.74
N THR A 226 23.10 -10.69 -12.83
CA THR A 226 23.09 -11.56 -14.02
C THR A 226 21.71 -12.16 -14.30
N ASP A 227 21.50 -12.68 -15.51
CA ASP A 227 20.27 -13.43 -15.81
C ASP A 227 20.25 -14.72 -15.00
N GLY A 228 19.05 -15.16 -14.59
CA GLY A 228 18.87 -16.32 -13.72
C GLY A 228 19.19 -16.08 -12.23
N CYS A 229 19.67 -14.90 -11.79
CA CYS A 229 19.96 -14.63 -10.38
C CYS A 229 18.71 -14.38 -9.49
N GLY A 230 17.50 -14.38 -10.07
CA GLY A 230 16.24 -14.25 -9.33
C GLY A 230 15.73 -12.82 -9.14
N LYS A 231 16.30 -11.81 -9.81
CA LYS A 231 15.87 -10.39 -9.74
C LYS A 231 14.36 -10.22 -9.84
N SER A 232 13.76 -10.74 -10.92
CA SER A 232 12.33 -10.55 -11.21
C SER A 232 11.44 -11.18 -10.14
N THR A 233 11.84 -12.33 -9.59
CA THR A 233 11.14 -13.00 -8.47
C THR A 233 11.21 -12.15 -7.21
N GLN A 234 12.38 -11.65 -6.85
CA GLN A 234 12.58 -10.81 -5.67
C GLN A 234 11.87 -9.46 -5.80
N MET A 235 11.88 -8.87 -7.00
CA MET A 235 11.14 -7.65 -7.29
C MET A 235 9.63 -7.86 -7.14
N ALA A 236 9.10 -9.02 -7.58
CA ALA A 236 7.68 -9.36 -7.39
C ALA A 236 7.33 -9.45 -5.91
N LEU A 237 8.10 -10.20 -5.12
CA LEU A 237 7.90 -10.34 -3.67
C LEU A 237 8.00 -8.98 -2.95
N ALA A 238 8.97 -8.15 -3.32
CA ALA A 238 9.09 -6.81 -2.77
C ALA A 238 7.89 -5.92 -3.12
N ALA A 239 7.39 -6.02 -4.36
CA ALA A 239 6.22 -5.28 -4.80
C ALA A 239 4.97 -5.67 -4.02
N ASP A 240 4.73 -6.97 -3.83
CA ASP A 240 3.59 -7.48 -3.07
C ASP A 240 3.68 -7.02 -1.60
N TRP A 241 4.85 -7.17 -0.99
CA TRP A 241 5.11 -6.74 0.39
C TRP A 241 4.88 -5.24 0.61
N LEU A 242 5.32 -4.39 -0.33
CA LEU A 242 5.12 -2.94 -0.27
C LEU A 242 3.65 -2.57 -0.51
N SER A 243 2.98 -3.24 -1.47
CA SER A 243 1.56 -2.99 -1.79
C SER A 243 0.65 -3.30 -0.60
N GLU A 244 0.88 -4.42 0.10
CA GLU A 244 0.13 -4.78 1.30
C GLU A 244 0.24 -3.71 2.39
N ARG A 245 1.35 -2.96 2.41
CA ARG A 245 1.66 -1.88 3.37
C ARG A 245 1.24 -0.49 2.89
N GLY A 246 0.43 -0.41 1.82
CA GLY A 246 -0.17 0.84 1.34
C GLY A 246 0.77 1.73 0.54
N TRP A 247 1.89 1.21 0.03
CA TRP A 247 2.71 1.93 -0.92
C TRP A 247 2.13 1.79 -2.33
N GLU A 248 2.08 2.89 -3.06
CA GLU A 248 1.74 2.89 -4.49
C GLU A 248 2.99 2.61 -5.31
N LEU A 249 2.88 1.66 -6.24
CA LEU A 249 4.04 1.15 -6.97
C LEU A 249 3.88 1.32 -8.48
N VAL A 250 5.02 1.45 -9.15
CA VAL A 250 5.19 1.21 -10.57
C VAL A 250 6.28 0.14 -10.73
N ARG A 251 5.93 -0.98 -11.35
CA ARG A 251 6.88 -2.03 -11.73
C ARG A 251 7.24 -1.84 -13.19
N THR A 252 8.52 -1.82 -13.48
CA THR A 252 9.02 -1.58 -14.83
C THR A 252 10.37 -2.30 -15.06
N ARG A 253 10.90 -2.21 -16.27
CA ARG A 253 12.17 -2.84 -16.65
C ARG A 253 12.87 -2.07 -17.74
N GLU A 254 14.17 -2.32 -17.89
CA GLU A 254 14.94 -1.85 -19.03
C GLU A 254 15.69 -2.99 -19.77
N PRO A 255 15.84 -2.89 -21.09
CA PRO A 255 15.18 -1.91 -21.96
C PRO A 255 13.69 -2.16 -22.04
N GLY A 256 12.86 -1.11 -22.22
CA GLY A 256 11.40 -1.20 -22.29
C GLY A 256 10.70 -0.24 -21.35
N GLY A 257 9.49 -0.62 -20.92
CA GLY A 257 8.68 0.10 -19.93
C GLY A 257 7.76 1.18 -20.49
N CYS A 258 7.91 1.61 -21.75
CA CYS A 258 6.99 2.49 -22.45
C CYS A 258 6.94 2.16 -23.95
N PRO A 259 5.94 2.63 -24.71
CA PRO A 259 5.72 2.17 -26.09
C PRO A 259 6.93 2.34 -27.02
N ILE A 260 7.64 3.45 -26.95
CA ILE A 260 8.85 3.68 -27.76
C ILE A 260 9.98 2.76 -27.29
N SER A 261 10.20 2.67 -25.99
CA SER A 261 11.23 1.83 -25.41
C SER A 261 11.01 0.34 -25.66
N GLU A 262 9.75 -0.12 -25.73
CA GLU A 262 9.43 -1.50 -26.11
C GLU A 262 9.77 -1.80 -27.60
N ARG A 263 9.60 -0.83 -28.50
CA ARG A 263 10.04 -0.98 -29.90
C ARG A 263 11.57 -1.06 -29.98
N ILE A 264 12.28 -0.21 -29.21
CA ILE A 264 13.73 -0.29 -29.14
C ILE A 264 14.17 -1.63 -28.56
N ARG A 265 13.50 -2.13 -27.53
CA ARG A 265 13.77 -3.46 -26.95
C ARG A 265 13.68 -4.56 -28.02
N GLN A 266 12.68 -4.52 -28.88
CA GLN A 266 12.54 -5.50 -29.98
C GLN A 266 13.76 -5.48 -30.90
N ILE A 267 14.32 -4.30 -31.20
CA ILE A 267 15.51 -4.15 -32.04
C ILE A 267 16.77 -4.70 -31.33
N VAL A 268 17.02 -4.26 -30.09
CA VAL A 268 18.28 -4.59 -29.38
C VAL A 268 18.34 -6.02 -28.84
N LEU A 269 17.20 -6.69 -28.69
CA LEU A 269 17.10 -8.08 -28.22
C LEU A 269 16.71 -9.06 -29.35
N SER A 270 16.63 -8.61 -30.62
CA SER A 270 16.41 -9.50 -31.74
C SER A 270 17.59 -10.42 -31.97
N ASP A 271 17.33 -11.68 -32.35
CA ASP A 271 18.39 -12.65 -32.64
C ASP A 271 19.25 -12.20 -33.80
N ALA A 272 20.54 -12.58 -33.80
CA ALA A 272 21.52 -12.31 -34.90
C ALA A 272 21.05 -12.90 -36.26
N SER A 273 20.04 -13.76 -36.26
CA SER A 273 19.37 -14.26 -37.47
C SER A 273 18.34 -13.29 -38.05
N ASP A 274 17.89 -12.29 -37.27
CA ASP A 274 16.91 -11.29 -37.70
C ASP A 274 17.61 -10.27 -38.63
N ALA A 275 16.99 -9.97 -39.76
CA ALA A 275 17.51 -9.05 -40.76
C ALA A 275 17.74 -7.64 -40.20
N ASP A 276 16.93 -7.22 -39.23
CA ASP A 276 16.96 -5.90 -38.60
C ASP A 276 18.09 -5.74 -37.59
N ALA A 277 18.63 -6.84 -37.04
CA ALA A 277 19.77 -6.84 -36.09
C ALA A 277 21.11 -7.09 -36.74
N ARG A 278 21.15 -7.52 -38.03
CA ARG A 278 22.42 -7.80 -38.75
C ARG A 278 23.24 -6.54 -38.96
N GLY A 279 24.44 -6.54 -38.35
CA GLY A 279 25.40 -5.46 -38.54
C GLY A 279 25.20 -4.27 -37.60
N MET A 280 24.40 -4.41 -36.53
CA MET A 280 24.36 -3.39 -35.50
C MET A 280 25.75 -3.29 -34.83
N THR A 281 26.34 -2.10 -34.82
CA THR A 281 27.61 -1.86 -34.12
C THR A 281 27.36 -1.73 -32.61
N ASP A 282 28.43 -1.96 -31.83
CA ASP A 282 28.35 -1.85 -30.36
C ASP A 282 27.96 -0.44 -29.91
N GLU A 283 28.41 0.61 -30.62
CA GLU A 283 27.98 2.00 -30.35
C GLU A 283 26.51 2.21 -30.66
N CYS A 284 26.00 1.64 -31.77
CA CYS A 284 24.57 1.73 -32.12
C CYS A 284 23.72 1.03 -31.04
N GLU A 285 24.11 -0.17 -30.59
CA GLU A 285 23.48 -0.88 -29.49
C GLU A 285 23.44 0.01 -28.24
N ALA A 286 24.56 0.57 -27.82
CA ALA A 286 24.66 1.42 -26.63
C ALA A 286 23.79 2.67 -26.74
N LEU A 287 23.73 3.32 -27.90
CA LEU A 287 22.89 4.48 -28.16
C LEU A 287 21.39 4.14 -28.10
N LEU A 288 20.99 2.99 -28.61
CA LEU A 288 19.60 2.51 -28.54
C LEU A 288 19.19 2.21 -27.09
N PHE A 289 20.05 1.58 -26.28
CA PHE A 289 19.79 1.41 -24.85
C PHE A 289 19.66 2.76 -24.13
N ALA A 290 20.52 3.74 -24.47
CA ALA A 290 20.45 5.07 -23.88
C ALA A 290 19.17 5.84 -24.31
N ALA A 291 18.75 5.72 -25.58
CA ALA A 291 17.52 6.31 -26.10
C ALA A 291 16.28 5.70 -25.42
N SER A 292 16.24 4.36 -25.29
CA SER A 292 15.20 3.64 -24.56
C SER A 292 15.08 4.16 -23.13
N ARG A 293 16.19 4.25 -22.42
CA ARG A 293 16.24 4.73 -21.03
C ARG A 293 15.78 6.19 -20.91
N ALA A 294 16.23 7.06 -21.80
CA ALA A 294 15.85 8.47 -21.78
C ALA A 294 14.32 8.64 -21.90
N GLN A 295 13.69 7.89 -22.80
CA GLN A 295 12.23 7.91 -22.98
C GLN A 295 11.51 7.31 -21.77
N HIS A 296 11.99 6.17 -21.28
CA HIS A 296 11.43 5.50 -20.11
C HIS A 296 11.47 6.37 -18.85
N VAL A 297 12.58 7.06 -18.61
CA VAL A 297 12.72 8.03 -17.52
C VAL A 297 11.70 9.16 -17.64
N HIS A 298 11.50 9.69 -18.85
CA HIS A 298 10.57 10.77 -19.09
C HIS A 298 9.10 10.35 -18.90
N ASP A 299 8.70 9.21 -19.50
CA ASP A 299 7.30 8.83 -19.61
C ASP A 299 6.77 8.08 -18.38
N VAL A 300 7.66 7.36 -17.67
CA VAL A 300 7.26 6.43 -16.59
C VAL A 300 7.88 6.83 -15.26
N ILE A 301 9.23 6.88 -15.17
CA ILE A 301 9.89 6.99 -13.88
C ILE A 301 9.63 8.36 -13.23
N LEU A 302 9.92 9.45 -13.93
CA LEU A 302 9.76 10.80 -13.36
C LEU A 302 8.29 11.12 -13.00
N PRO A 303 7.29 10.81 -13.83
CA PRO A 303 5.89 10.99 -13.45
C PRO A 303 5.49 10.22 -12.20
N ALA A 304 5.91 8.94 -12.10
CA ALA A 304 5.63 8.12 -10.93
C ALA A 304 6.27 8.68 -9.65
N LEU A 305 7.52 9.11 -9.72
CA LEU A 305 8.23 9.73 -8.58
C LEU A 305 7.56 11.04 -8.13
N ARG A 306 7.12 11.88 -9.09
CA ARG A 306 6.37 13.12 -8.78
C ARG A 306 5.01 12.82 -8.12
N ALA A 307 4.37 11.73 -8.54
CA ALA A 307 3.14 11.25 -7.94
C ALA A 307 3.34 10.56 -6.56
N GLY A 308 4.57 10.54 -6.03
CA GLY A 308 4.89 9.94 -4.73
C GLY A 308 4.95 8.42 -4.73
N LYS A 309 4.99 7.76 -5.91
CA LYS A 309 5.01 6.31 -6.04
C LYS A 309 6.43 5.75 -5.89
N ILE A 310 6.54 4.50 -5.44
CA ILE A 310 7.79 3.76 -5.50
C ILE A 310 7.91 3.14 -6.89
N VAL A 311 9.02 3.37 -7.55
CA VAL A 311 9.35 2.73 -8.84
C VAL A 311 10.33 1.60 -8.57
N LEU A 312 9.96 0.39 -8.96
CA LEU A 312 10.80 -0.81 -8.96
C LEU A 312 11.17 -1.13 -10.41
N CYS A 313 12.46 -1.10 -10.74
CA CYS A 313 12.95 -1.30 -12.10
C CYS A 313 13.92 -2.46 -12.17
N ASP A 314 13.62 -3.44 -13.02
CA ASP A 314 14.53 -4.53 -13.37
C ASP A 314 15.54 -4.00 -14.39
N ARG A 315 16.78 -3.81 -13.95
CA ARG A 315 17.92 -3.17 -14.64
C ARG A 315 17.76 -1.66 -14.83
N PHE A 316 18.88 -0.97 -14.84
CA PHE A 316 18.98 0.45 -15.16
C PHE A 316 20.38 0.77 -15.74
N LEU A 317 20.94 1.93 -15.40
CA LEU A 317 22.21 2.42 -15.95
C LEU A 317 23.39 1.47 -15.65
N ASP A 318 23.43 0.87 -14.47
CA ASP A 318 24.52 -0.01 -14.06
C ASP A 318 24.67 -1.22 -14.99
N SER A 319 23.54 -1.80 -15.46
CA SER A 319 23.55 -2.83 -16.50
C SER A 319 24.23 -2.34 -17.78
N SER A 320 23.96 -1.12 -18.26
CA SER A 320 24.62 -0.60 -19.48
C SER A 320 26.12 -0.34 -19.28
N ILE A 321 26.54 0.10 -18.11
CA ILE A 321 27.96 0.26 -17.79
C ILE A 321 28.66 -1.09 -17.88
N VAL A 322 28.04 -2.15 -17.33
CA VAL A 322 28.63 -3.50 -17.35
C VAL A 322 28.61 -4.10 -18.76
N TYR A 323 27.45 -4.14 -19.42
CA TYR A 323 27.30 -4.85 -20.69
C TYR A 323 27.91 -4.11 -21.87
N GLN A 324 27.58 -2.81 -22.03
CA GLN A 324 28.10 -2.02 -23.15
C GLN A 324 29.46 -1.37 -22.83
N GLY A 325 29.63 -0.89 -21.57
CA GLY A 325 30.88 -0.22 -21.17
C GLY A 325 32.07 -1.18 -21.09
N PHE A 326 31.92 -2.24 -20.30
CA PHE A 326 32.99 -3.23 -20.12
C PHE A 326 32.86 -4.41 -21.09
N GLY A 327 31.68 -4.97 -21.29
CA GLY A 327 31.44 -6.14 -22.13
C GLY A 327 31.67 -5.88 -23.62
N ARG A 328 31.35 -4.67 -24.13
CA ARG A 328 31.63 -4.22 -25.51
C ARG A 328 32.86 -3.31 -25.61
N GLU A 329 33.60 -3.14 -24.52
CA GLU A 329 34.82 -2.33 -24.47
C GLU A 329 34.66 -0.84 -24.89
N LEU A 330 33.39 -0.30 -24.81
CA LEU A 330 33.13 1.10 -25.16
C LEU A 330 33.58 2.10 -24.08
N GLY A 331 33.90 1.62 -22.89
CA GLY A 331 34.32 2.42 -21.76
C GLY A 331 33.18 3.05 -20.96
N GLU A 332 33.37 3.17 -19.65
CA GLU A 332 32.38 3.71 -18.71
C GLU A 332 32.03 5.17 -19.01
N ASP A 333 33.03 6.00 -19.34
CA ASP A 333 32.81 7.43 -19.60
C ASP A 333 31.89 7.67 -20.78
N PHE A 334 32.05 6.93 -21.87
CA PHE A 334 31.17 7.01 -23.03
C PHE A 334 29.72 6.65 -22.64
N ILE A 335 29.53 5.53 -21.93
CA ILE A 335 28.19 5.10 -21.49
C ILE A 335 27.56 6.14 -20.58
N ARG A 336 28.29 6.71 -19.62
CA ARG A 336 27.80 7.77 -18.75
C ARG A 336 27.42 9.04 -19.52
N GLN A 337 28.17 9.38 -20.56
CA GLN A 337 27.93 10.56 -21.40
C GLN A 337 26.65 10.42 -22.23
N ILE A 338 26.44 9.30 -22.94
CA ILE A 338 25.25 9.09 -23.76
C ILE A 338 23.97 8.93 -22.90
N ASN A 339 24.10 8.53 -21.64
CA ASN A 339 23.01 8.44 -20.67
C ASN A 339 22.77 9.72 -19.85
N ALA A 340 23.44 10.83 -20.17
CA ALA A 340 23.23 12.12 -19.49
C ALA A 340 21.73 12.54 -19.40
N PRO A 341 20.87 12.34 -20.42
CA PRO A 341 19.44 12.65 -20.33
C PRO A 341 18.71 11.91 -19.21
N ALA A 342 19.14 10.70 -18.87
CA ALA A 342 18.52 9.86 -17.84
C ALA A 342 18.96 10.21 -16.40
N ARG A 343 19.99 11.03 -16.21
CA ARG A 343 20.49 11.44 -14.87
C ARG A 343 19.46 12.19 -14.02
N LYS A 344 18.34 12.62 -14.61
CA LYS A 344 17.20 13.24 -13.89
C LYS A 344 16.52 12.25 -12.91
N ALA A 345 16.71 10.95 -13.12
CA ALA A 345 16.19 9.88 -12.30
C ALA A 345 17.35 9.00 -11.81
N CYS A 346 18.02 9.42 -10.73
CA CYS A 346 18.99 8.55 -10.05
C CYS A 346 18.25 7.61 -9.10
N PRO A 347 18.62 6.31 -9.06
CA PRO A 347 18.09 5.39 -8.04
C PRO A 347 18.37 5.88 -6.63
N ASP A 348 17.39 5.79 -5.75
CA ASP A 348 17.55 6.00 -4.30
C ASP A 348 18.21 4.77 -3.66
N LEU A 349 18.05 3.59 -4.27
CA LEU A 349 18.61 2.31 -3.83
C LEU A 349 18.81 1.39 -5.05
N THR A 350 19.96 0.74 -5.11
CA THR A 350 20.23 -0.35 -6.05
C THR A 350 20.43 -1.65 -5.26
N LEU A 351 19.70 -2.69 -5.62
CA LEU A 351 19.82 -4.04 -5.07
C LEU A 351 20.57 -4.92 -6.08
N LEU A 352 21.82 -5.26 -5.77
CA LEU A 352 22.63 -6.15 -6.58
C LEU A 352 22.44 -7.60 -6.09
N TYR A 353 22.03 -8.48 -7.01
CA TYR A 353 21.86 -9.91 -6.75
C TYR A 353 23.05 -10.68 -7.29
N GLU A 354 23.82 -11.27 -6.40
CA GLU A 354 24.96 -12.11 -6.71
C GLU A 354 24.58 -13.59 -6.61
N ILE A 355 25.04 -14.38 -7.56
CA ILE A 355 24.87 -15.82 -7.60
C ILE A 355 26.11 -16.43 -8.27
N ASP A 356 26.43 -17.69 -7.95
CA ASP A 356 27.46 -18.43 -8.66
C ASP A 356 27.16 -18.51 -10.17
N GLU A 357 28.18 -18.22 -11.00
CA GLU A 357 28.02 -18.12 -12.46
C GLU A 357 27.44 -19.38 -13.09
N ARG A 358 27.84 -20.57 -12.60
CA ARG A 358 27.36 -21.87 -13.12
C ARG A 358 25.91 -22.08 -12.76
N GLU A 359 25.50 -21.64 -11.57
CA GLU A 359 24.13 -21.73 -11.13
C GLU A 359 23.23 -20.75 -11.90
N ALA A 360 23.72 -19.52 -12.15
CA ALA A 360 23.03 -18.52 -12.96
C ALA A 360 22.79 -19.04 -14.39
N LEU A 361 23.83 -19.56 -15.03
CA LEU A 361 23.75 -20.10 -16.39
C LEU A 361 22.79 -21.30 -16.46
N GLY A 362 22.84 -22.18 -15.46
CA GLY A 362 21.95 -23.34 -15.38
C GLY A 362 20.48 -22.99 -15.18
N ARG A 363 20.16 -21.83 -14.60
CA ARG A 363 18.80 -21.32 -14.45
C ARG A 363 18.32 -20.60 -15.72
N ALA A 364 19.17 -19.76 -16.30
CA ALA A 364 18.85 -19.01 -17.53
C ALA A 364 18.61 -19.90 -18.76
N THR A 365 19.19 -21.10 -18.80
CA THR A 365 19.00 -22.07 -19.89
C THR A 365 17.77 -22.97 -19.71
N ARG A 366 17.06 -22.89 -18.57
CA ARG A 366 15.83 -23.66 -18.30
C ARG A 366 14.53 -22.87 -18.54
N GLU A 367 14.63 -21.59 -18.74
CA GLU A 367 13.55 -20.68 -19.16
C GLU A 367 13.54 -20.52 -20.70
#